data_8345adb2b6ee41e9bb51c45442302707
#
_entry.id   8345adb2b6ee41e9bb51c45442302707
#
_cell.length_a   1.000
_cell.length_b   1.000
_cell.length_c   1.000
_cell.angle_alpha   90.00
_cell.angle_beta   90.00
_cell.angle_gamma   90.00
#
_symmetry.space_group_name_H-M   'P 1'
#
loop_
_entity.id
_entity.type
_entity.pdbx_description
1 polymer ?
#
loop_
_entity_poly.entity_id
_entity_poly.type
_entity_poly.pdbx_seq_one_letter_code
_entity_poly.pdbx_strand_id
1 'polypeptide(L)'
;MAAQKEMIRIRLKAYDHQLIDQSAEKIVETAKRTGATVSGPIPLPTKREIVTILRAVHKYKDSREQFERRTHKRLIDITNSNPKTVEALMSLELPAGVEIEIKL
;
A
#
# COMPACT_ATOMS: atom_id res chain seq x y z
N MET A 1 -19.45 -20.36 22.13
CA MET A 1 -18.38 -19.40 22.10
C MET A 1 -18.16 -18.89 20.68
N ALA A 2 -18.25 -17.60 20.50
CA ALA A 2 -18.10 -17.04 19.19
C ALA A 2 -16.64 -17.19 18.73
N ALA A 3 -16.44 -17.75 17.56
CA ALA A 3 -15.11 -17.77 16.98
C ALA A 3 -14.65 -16.34 16.84
N GLN A 4 -13.50 -16.03 17.38
CA GLN A 4 -12.92 -14.74 17.19
C GLN A 4 -12.53 -14.63 15.72
N LYS A 5 -13.20 -13.71 15.05
CA LYS A 5 -12.82 -13.41 13.69
C LYS A 5 -11.57 -12.55 13.74
N GLU A 6 -10.47 -13.16 13.43
CA GLU A 6 -9.25 -12.40 13.29
C GLU A 6 -9.34 -11.58 12.03
N MET A 7 -9.22 -10.28 12.20
CA MET A 7 -9.19 -9.36 11.07
C MET A 7 -7.76 -8.91 10.88
N ILE A 8 -7.27 -9.07 9.67
CA ILE A 8 -5.98 -8.55 9.28
C ILE A 8 -6.23 -7.33 8.42
N ARG A 9 -5.67 -6.21 8.83
CA ARG A 9 -5.77 -4.98 8.08
C ARG A 9 -4.42 -4.67 7.46
N ILE A 10 -4.40 -4.55 6.16
CA ILE A 10 -3.19 -4.29 5.41
C ILE A 10 -3.31 -2.91 4.77
N ARG A 11 -2.33 -2.06 5.02
CA ARG A 11 -2.22 -0.76 4.40
C ARG A 11 -1.04 -0.76 3.46
N LEU A 12 -1.29 -0.32 2.24
CA LEU A 12 -0.24 -0.18 1.23
C LEU A 12 -0.04 1.29 0.92
N LYS A 13 1.20 1.66 0.76
CA LYS A 13 1.57 3.02 0.33
C LYS A 13 2.60 2.93 -0.79
N ALA A 14 2.40 3.70 -1.82
CA ALA A 14 3.36 3.79 -2.91
C ALA A 14 3.18 5.10 -3.65
N TYR A 15 4.24 5.55 -4.28
CA TYR A 15 4.16 6.73 -5.14
C TYR A 15 3.61 6.38 -6.51
N ASP A 16 3.74 5.14 -6.93
CA ASP A 16 3.28 4.68 -8.23
C ASP A 16 1.97 3.91 -8.07
N HIS A 17 0.92 4.39 -8.72
CA HIS A 17 -0.40 3.76 -8.61
C HIS A 17 -0.44 2.37 -9.25
N GLN A 18 0.33 2.13 -10.29
CA GLN A 18 0.36 0.81 -10.92
C GLN A 18 0.99 -0.23 -10.01
N LEU A 19 2.08 0.13 -9.36
CA LEU A 19 2.74 -0.77 -8.42
C LEU A 19 1.86 -1.11 -7.24
N ILE A 20 1.16 -0.11 -6.70
CA ILE A 20 0.30 -0.35 -5.54
C ILE A 20 -0.90 -1.22 -5.92
N ASP A 21 -1.46 -1.03 -7.11
CA ASP A 21 -2.57 -1.85 -7.57
C ASP A 21 -2.15 -3.29 -7.84
N GLN A 22 -0.99 -3.50 -8.44
CA GLN A 22 -0.45 -4.84 -8.64
C GLN A 22 -0.17 -5.54 -7.32
N SER A 23 0.37 -4.81 -6.35
CA SER A 23 0.63 -5.37 -5.03
C SER A 23 -0.66 -5.72 -4.32
N ALA A 24 -1.67 -4.86 -4.42
CA ALA A 24 -2.97 -5.14 -3.83
C ALA A 24 -3.60 -6.39 -4.44
N GLU A 25 -3.51 -6.57 -5.76
CA GLU A 25 -4.00 -7.77 -6.43
C GLU A 25 -3.33 -9.03 -5.92
N LYS A 26 -2.01 -9.00 -5.79
CA LYS A 26 -1.25 -10.14 -5.28
C LYS A 26 -1.68 -10.52 -3.88
N ILE A 27 -1.88 -9.53 -3.03
CA ILE A 27 -2.32 -9.77 -1.66
C ILE A 27 -3.71 -10.39 -1.64
N VAL A 28 -4.63 -9.84 -2.43
CA VAL A 28 -5.99 -10.36 -2.52
C VAL A 28 -6.00 -11.81 -3.02
N GLU A 29 -5.26 -12.10 -4.07
CA GLU A 29 -5.16 -13.46 -4.59
C GLU A 29 -4.59 -14.43 -3.58
N THR A 30 -3.52 -14.01 -2.90
CA THR A 30 -2.88 -14.85 -1.89
C THR A 30 -3.84 -15.15 -0.75
N ALA A 31 -4.55 -14.16 -0.27
CA ALA A 31 -5.52 -14.35 0.81
C ALA A 31 -6.68 -15.24 0.38
N LYS A 32 -7.20 -15.05 -0.80
CA LYS A 32 -8.28 -15.90 -1.33
C LYS A 32 -7.84 -17.34 -1.49
N ARG A 33 -6.60 -17.53 -1.91
CA ARG A 33 -6.04 -18.88 -2.08
C ARG A 33 -5.99 -19.65 -0.77
N THR A 34 -5.81 -18.95 0.33
CA THR A 34 -5.77 -19.58 1.65
C THR A 34 -7.15 -19.74 2.27
N GLY A 35 -8.20 -19.32 1.58
CA GLY A 35 -9.58 -19.47 2.06
C GLY A 35 -10.08 -18.30 2.88
N ALA A 36 -9.32 -17.22 2.99
CA ALA A 36 -9.76 -16.05 3.72
C ALA A 36 -10.75 -15.22 2.91
N THR A 37 -11.58 -14.46 3.61
CA THR A 37 -12.50 -13.52 2.98
C THR A 37 -11.82 -12.16 2.89
N VAL A 38 -11.79 -11.61 1.70
CA VAL A 38 -11.12 -10.34 1.47
C VAL A 38 -12.15 -9.28 1.10
N SER A 39 -12.14 -8.19 1.85
CA SER A 39 -12.78 -6.96 1.40
C SER A 39 -11.79 -6.30 0.45
N GLY A 40 -12.17 -6.17 -0.80
CA GLY A 40 -11.28 -5.79 -1.88
C GLY A 40 -10.50 -4.51 -1.60
N PRO A 41 -9.50 -4.21 -2.40
CA PRO A 41 -8.70 -3.04 -2.10
C PRO A 41 -9.56 -1.78 -2.10
N ILE A 42 -9.53 -1.07 -0.98
CA ILE A 42 -10.26 0.17 -0.81
C ILE A 42 -9.28 1.31 -1.06
N PRO A 43 -9.51 2.13 -2.08
CA PRO A 43 -8.64 3.27 -2.30
C PRO A 43 -8.87 4.31 -1.20
N LEU A 44 -7.81 4.66 -0.51
CA LEU A 44 -7.84 5.75 0.46
C LEU A 44 -7.48 7.05 -0.25
N PRO A 45 -7.80 8.19 0.37
CA PRO A 45 -7.45 9.47 -0.25
C PRO A 45 -5.97 9.57 -0.57
N THR A 46 -5.66 10.01 -1.77
CA THR A 46 -4.29 10.20 -2.21
C THR A 46 -3.72 11.46 -1.58
N LYS A 47 -2.60 11.31 -0.91
CA LYS A 47 -1.90 12.45 -0.34
C LYS A 47 -1.04 13.09 -1.42
N ARG A 48 -1.27 14.37 -1.65
CA ARG A 48 -0.54 15.14 -2.63
C ARG A 48 0.36 16.14 -1.91
N GLU A 49 1.64 16.09 -2.20
CA GLU A 49 2.60 17.02 -1.66
C GLU A 49 3.30 17.74 -2.81
N ILE A 50 3.42 19.04 -2.67
CA ILE A 50 4.21 19.84 -3.61
C ILE A 50 5.52 20.14 -2.92
N VAL A 51 6.61 19.64 -3.48
CA VAL A 51 7.93 19.91 -2.98
C VAL A 51 8.60 20.92 -3.89
N THR A 52 8.95 22.04 -3.32
CA THR A 52 9.67 23.09 -4.05
C THR A 52 11.14 22.96 -3.73
N ILE A 53 11.95 22.76 -4.74
CA ILE A 53 13.39 22.70 -4.59
C ILE A 53 13.96 23.97 -5.13
N LEU A 54 14.67 24.68 -4.27
CA LEU A 54 15.43 25.85 -4.69
C LEU A 54 16.78 25.37 -5.20
N ARG A 55 17.03 25.59 -6.47
CA ARG A 55 18.35 25.34 -7.01
C ARG A 55 19.18 26.61 -6.89
N ALA A 56 20.38 26.43 -6.43
CA ALA A 56 21.33 27.53 -6.44
C ALA A 56 21.63 27.88 -7.88
N VAL A 57 21.07 28.95 -8.35
CA VAL A 57 21.35 29.44 -9.68
C VAL A 57 22.21 30.69 -9.55
N HIS A 58 23.36 30.59 -10.12
CA HIS A 58 24.27 31.75 -10.14
C HIS A 58 23.66 32.78 -11.06
N LYS A 59 23.58 33.99 -10.61
CA LYS A 59 23.27 35.16 -11.44
C LYS A 59 21.80 35.29 -11.88
N TYR A 60 21.00 34.27 -11.85
CA TYR A 60 19.71 34.36 -12.47
C TYR A 60 18.61 34.18 -11.49
N LYS A 61 17.46 34.49 -11.97
CA LYS A 61 16.22 34.32 -11.26
C LYS A 61 16.15 32.97 -10.59
N ASP A 62 15.42 32.93 -9.51
CA ASP A 62 15.16 31.72 -8.78
C ASP A 62 14.77 30.58 -9.70
N SER A 63 15.59 29.58 -9.72
CA SER A 63 15.25 28.33 -10.36
C SER A 63 14.50 27.50 -9.35
N ARG A 64 13.21 27.49 -9.48
CA ARG A 64 12.38 26.66 -8.63
C ARG A 64 11.93 25.47 -9.43
N GLU A 65 12.23 24.30 -8.96
CA GLU A 65 11.60 23.11 -9.46
C GLU A 65 10.57 22.67 -8.46
N GLN A 66 9.35 22.54 -8.94
CA GLN A 66 8.28 22.01 -8.14
C GLN A 66 8.02 20.59 -8.58
N PHE A 67 8.13 19.68 -7.63
CA PHE A 67 7.78 18.29 -7.86
C PHE A 67 6.50 18.00 -7.12
N GLU A 68 5.62 17.33 -7.80
CA GLU A 68 4.40 16.85 -7.18
C GLU A 68 4.65 15.41 -6.73
N ARG A 69 4.50 15.19 -5.46
CA ARG A 69 4.61 13.85 -4.90
C ARG A 69 3.22 13.38 -4.51
N ARG A 70 2.77 12.32 -5.13
CA ARG A 70 1.50 11.70 -4.79
C ARG A 70 1.75 10.39 -4.09
N THR A 71 1.19 10.26 -2.91
CA THR A 71 1.24 9.02 -2.16
C THR A 71 -0.10 8.33 -2.27
N HIS A 72 -0.13 7.23 -2.99
CA HIS A 72 -1.31 6.41 -3.13
C HIS A 72 -1.39 5.45 -1.95
N LYS A 73 -2.60 5.25 -1.47
CA LYS A 73 -2.85 4.36 -0.33
C LYS A 73 -3.97 3.41 -0.68
N ARG A 74 -3.81 2.17 -0.26
CA ARG A 74 -4.84 1.14 -0.40
C ARG A 74 -5.01 0.43 0.92
N LEU A 75 -6.24 0.08 1.22
CA LEU A 75 -6.60 -0.64 2.42
C LEU A 75 -7.22 -1.98 2.04
N ILE A 76 -6.72 -3.04 2.62
CA ILE A 76 -7.25 -4.38 2.40
C ILE A 76 -7.58 -4.97 3.75
N ASP A 77 -8.84 -5.37 3.94
CA ASP A 77 -9.27 -6.06 5.15
C ASP A 77 -9.46 -7.54 4.83
N ILE A 78 -8.83 -8.37 5.61
CA ILE A 78 -8.91 -9.82 5.46
C ILE A 78 -9.57 -10.37 6.71
N THR A 79 -10.66 -11.08 6.51
CA THR A 79 -11.39 -11.76 7.60
C THR A 79 -11.32 -13.25 7.39
N ASN A 80 -11.64 -13.98 8.44
CA ASN A 80 -11.55 -15.45 8.44
C ASN A 80 -10.15 -15.95 8.07
N SER A 81 -9.15 -15.22 8.53
CA SER A 81 -7.76 -15.61 8.30
C SER A 81 -7.41 -16.85 9.13
N ASN A 82 -6.49 -17.62 8.62
CA ASN A 82 -5.94 -18.75 9.33
C ASN A 82 -4.41 -18.62 9.34
N PRO A 83 -3.71 -19.47 10.08
CA PRO A 83 -2.23 -19.38 10.12
C PRO A 83 -1.59 -19.43 8.74
N LYS A 84 -2.19 -20.16 7.81
CA LYS A 84 -1.68 -20.23 6.44
C LYS A 84 -1.79 -18.88 5.73
N THR A 85 -2.84 -18.12 6.00
CA THR A 85 -3.01 -16.79 5.42
C THR A 85 -1.90 -15.86 5.86
N VAL A 86 -1.63 -15.83 7.16
CA VAL A 86 -0.57 -14.98 7.71
C VAL A 86 0.79 -15.38 7.13
N GLU A 87 1.05 -16.66 7.10
CA GLU A 87 2.31 -17.19 6.58
C GLU A 87 2.49 -16.84 5.11
N ALA A 88 1.46 -17.02 4.31
CA ALA A 88 1.50 -16.68 2.89
C ALA A 88 1.72 -15.19 2.66
N LEU A 89 1.11 -14.33 3.47
CA LEU A 89 1.29 -12.89 3.36
C LEU A 89 2.71 -12.47 3.74
N MET A 90 3.28 -13.11 4.75
CA MET A 90 4.65 -12.82 5.16
C MET A 90 5.68 -13.28 4.14
N SER A 91 5.34 -14.30 3.35
CA SER A 91 6.23 -14.82 2.31
C SER A 91 6.10 -14.09 0.99
N LEU A 92 5.13 -13.19 0.89
CA LEU A 92 4.82 -12.51 -0.35
C LEU A 92 5.92 -11.50 -0.68
N GLU A 93 6.43 -11.58 -1.89
CA GLU A 93 7.39 -10.60 -2.39
C GLU A 93 6.63 -9.51 -3.13
N LEU A 94 6.82 -8.28 -2.70
CA LEU A 94 6.24 -7.13 -3.33
C LEU A 94 7.30 -6.32 -4.06
N PRO A 95 6.91 -5.58 -5.10
CA PRO A 95 7.87 -4.73 -5.80
C PRO A 95 8.50 -3.69 -4.88
N ALA A 96 9.73 -3.32 -5.19
CA ALA A 96 10.37 -2.22 -4.50
C ALA A 96 9.55 -0.94 -4.73
N GLY A 97 9.48 -0.10 -3.72
CA GLY A 97 8.71 1.14 -3.78
C GLY A 97 7.32 1.05 -3.18
N VAL A 98 6.91 -0.12 -2.73
CA VAL A 98 5.65 -0.29 -2.04
C VAL A 98 5.92 -0.56 -0.56
N GLU A 99 5.36 0.27 0.28
CA GLU A 99 5.39 0.05 1.72
C GLU A 99 4.15 -0.73 2.13
N ILE A 100 4.35 -1.72 2.97
CA ILE A 100 3.26 -2.53 3.49
C ILE A 100 3.25 -2.46 5.01
N GLU A 101 2.09 -2.25 5.57
CA GLU A 101 1.87 -2.26 7.01
C GLU A 101 0.75 -3.25 7.30
N ILE A 102 1.05 -4.22 8.13
CA ILE A 102 0.09 -5.27 8.50
C ILE A 102 -0.25 -5.12 9.96
N LYS A 103 -1.54 -4.98 10.24
CA LYS A 103 -2.06 -4.95 11.60
C LYS A 103 -2.92 -6.18 11.83
N LEU A 104 -2.58 -6.89 12.84
CA LEU A 104 -3.35 -8.05 13.27
C LEU A 104 -4.43 -7.69 14.28
#